data_b0e4add02cc910260b0db1533443e456
#
_entry.id   b0e4add02cc910260b0db1533443e456
#
_cell.length_a   1.000
_cell.length_b   1.000
_cell.length_c   1.000
_cell.angle_alpha   90.00
_cell.angle_beta   90.00
_cell.angle_gamma   90.00
#
_symmetry.space_group_name_H-M   'P 1'
#
loop_
_entity.id
_entity.type
_entity.pdbx_description
1 polymer ?
#
loop_
_entity_poly.entity_id
_entity_poly.type
_entity_poly.pdbx_seq_one_letter_code
_entity_poly.pdbx_strand_id
1 'polypeptide(L)'
;MSKTIYRQEHRLLADLLRELREKAGLTQADLAPRLGRPQNRISDFERGGRRIDVIEFLDYCAAIDVSAVSVLNKLQRRISMVPAVHSADKRRSRR
;
A
#
# COMPACT_ATOMS: atom_id res chain seq x y z
N MET A 1 19.83 -4.64 -8.09
CA MET A 1 19.39 -4.59 -7.89
C MET A 1 18.36 -3.88 -7.82
N SER A 2 17.86 -3.45 -8.23
CA SER A 2 16.99 -2.82 -8.22
C SER A 2 15.95 -3.26 -7.78
N LYS A 3 15.79 -3.60 -7.06
CA LYS A 3 14.79 -4.14 -6.45
C LYS A 3 13.98 -3.24 -5.68
N THR A 4 14.08 -1.95 -5.84
CA THR A 4 13.33 -1.01 -5.03
C THR A 4 11.86 -1.12 -5.21
N ILE A 5 11.37 -1.39 -6.41
CA ILE A 5 9.94 -1.49 -6.56
C ILE A 5 9.42 -2.83 -6.08
N TYR A 6 10.32 -3.74 -5.74
CA TYR A 6 9.90 -5.03 -5.23
C TYR A 6 10.25 -5.21 -3.78
N ARG A 7 10.53 -4.14 -3.08
CA ARG A 7 10.85 -4.26 -1.67
C ARG A 7 9.67 -4.83 -0.92
N GLN A 8 9.98 -5.56 0.12
CA GLN A 8 8.96 -6.19 0.92
C GLN A 8 7.99 -5.21 1.54
N GLU A 9 8.49 -4.05 1.97
CA GLU A 9 7.62 -3.03 2.53
C GLU A 9 6.60 -2.55 1.52
N HIS A 10 7.02 -2.40 0.26
CA HIS A 10 6.11 -1.96 -0.77
C HIS A 10 5.06 -3.04 -1.03
N ARG A 11 5.47 -4.30 -0.99
CA ARG A 11 4.55 -5.40 -1.15
C ARG A 11 3.52 -5.42 -0.05
N LEU A 12 3.96 -5.14 1.18
CA LEU A 12 3.03 -5.10 2.31
C LEU A 12 2.00 -3.99 2.13
N LEU A 13 2.41 -2.85 1.60
CA LEU A 13 1.48 -1.76 1.34
C LEU A 13 0.48 -2.16 0.26
N ALA A 14 0.95 -2.76 -0.82
CA ALA A 14 0.07 -3.17 -1.90
C ALA A 14 -0.96 -4.18 -1.42
N ASP A 15 -0.51 -5.15 -0.62
CA ASP A 15 -1.40 -6.16 -0.07
C ASP A 15 -2.44 -5.55 0.86
N LEU A 16 -2.00 -4.61 1.70
CA LEU A 16 -2.91 -3.99 2.64
C LEU A 16 -4.00 -3.19 1.93
N LEU A 17 -3.61 -2.38 0.95
CA LEU A 17 -4.61 -1.60 0.22
C LEU A 17 -5.57 -2.49 -0.56
N ARG A 18 -5.08 -3.58 -1.11
CA ARG A 18 -5.94 -4.52 -1.81
C ARG A 18 -6.93 -5.16 -0.84
N GLU A 19 -6.47 -5.58 0.33
CA GLU A 19 -7.36 -6.15 1.33
C GLU A 19 -8.47 -5.17 1.73
N LEU A 20 -8.09 -3.92 1.91
CA LEU A 20 -9.06 -2.91 2.29
C LEU A 20 -10.06 -2.62 1.18
N ARG A 21 -9.58 -2.64 -0.07
CA ARG A 21 -10.47 -2.49 -1.21
C ARG A 21 -11.49 -3.63 -1.25
N GLU A 22 -11.00 -4.85 -1.10
CA GLU A 22 -11.87 -6.02 -1.14
C GLU A 22 -12.87 -6.02 0.02
N LYS A 23 -12.40 -5.58 1.18
CA LYS A 23 -13.28 -5.51 2.33
C LYS A 23 -14.37 -4.46 2.12
N ALA A 24 -14.09 -3.43 1.36
CA ALA A 24 -15.07 -2.43 1.03
C ALA A 24 -16.05 -2.89 -0.06
N GLY A 25 -15.82 -4.08 -0.58
CA GLY A 25 -16.69 -4.62 -1.62
C GLY A 25 -16.43 -4.06 -3.00
N LEU A 26 -15.25 -3.50 -3.22
CA LEU A 26 -14.92 -2.86 -4.49
C LEU A 26 -13.99 -3.72 -5.32
N THR A 27 -14.29 -3.85 -6.60
CA THR A 27 -13.36 -4.49 -7.54
C THR A 27 -12.37 -3.44 -8.00
N GLN A 28 -11.34 -3.86 -8.70
CA GLN A 28 -10.41 -2.91 -9.32
C GLN A 28 -11.15 -2.02 -10.32
N ALA A 29 -12.10 -2.60 -11.04
CA ALA A 29 -12.89 -1.83 -12.01
C ALA A 29 -13.75 -0.78 -11.32
N ASP A 30 -14.24 -1.09 -10.12
CA ASP A 30 -15.03 -0.13 -9.36
C ASP A 30 -14.16 1.01 -8.86
N LEU A 31 -12.94 0.70 -8.48
CA LEU A 31 -12.05 1.69 -7.91
C LEU A 31 -11.50 2.65 -8.94
N ALA A 32 -11.27 2.17 -10.15
CA ALA A 32 -10.63 2.98 -11.19
C ALA A 32 -11.30 4.34 -11.41
N PRO A 33 -12.62 4.41 -11.61
CA PRO A 33 -13.24 5.73 -11.80
C PRO A 33 -13.16 6.60 -10.56
N ARG A 34 -13.16 6.01 -9.38
CA ARG A 34 -13.05 6.79 -8.15
C ARG A 34 -11.69 7.46 -8.05
N LEU A 35 -10.67 6.81 -8.60
CA LEU A 35 -9.34 7.36 -8.60
C LEU A 35 -9.05 8.22 -9.81
N GLY A 36 -9.88 8.14 -10.82
CA GLY A 36 -9.62 8.82 -12.06
C GLY A 36 -8.43 8.24 -12.80
N ARG A 37 -8.21 6.93 -12.65
CA ARG A 37 -7.10 6.27 -13.27
C ARG A 37 -7.55 4.99 -13.93
N PRO A 38 -6.82 4.50 -14.93
CA PRO A 38 -7.22 3.25 -15.60
C PRO A 38 -7.04 2.06 -14.68
N GLN A 39 -7.83 1.06 -14.88
CA GLN A 39 -7.78 -0.13 -14.05
C GLN A 39 -6.42 -0.82 -14.07
N ASN A 40 -5.72 -0.81 -15.19
CA ASN A 40 -4.44 -1.47 -15.26
C ASN A 40 -3.41 -0.83 -14.34
N ARG A 41 -3.58 0.45 -13.99
CA ARG A 41 -2.69 1.09 -13.06
C ARG A 41 -2.87 0.52 -11.67
N ILE A 42 -4.12 0.27 -11.29
CA ILE A 42 -4.43 -0.32 -10.00
C ILE A 42 -3.92 -1.75 -9.96
N SER A 43 -4.14 -2.48 -11.02
CA SER A 43 -3.68 -3.85 -11.12
C SER A 43 -2.16 -3.95 -10.98
N ASP A 44 -1.43 -3.06 -11.64
CA ASP A 44 0.02 -3.04 -11.56
C ASP A 44 0.50 -2.77 -10.15
N PHE A 45 -0.13 -1.81 -9.49
CA PHE A 45 0.24 -1.49 -8.11
C PHE A 45 -0.04 -2.68 -7.19
N GLU A 46 -1.19 -3.29 -7.34
CA GLU A 46 -1.56 -4.41 -6.44
C GLU A 46 -0.69 -5.63 -6.67
N ARG A 47 -0.12 -5.78 -7.86
CA ARG A 47 0.80 -6.87 -8.10
C ARG A 47 2.21 -6.56 -7.62
N GLY A 48 2.43 -5.35 -7.16
CA GLY A 48 3.75 -4.94 -6.71
C GLY A 48 4.65 -4.45 -7.84
N GLY A 49 4.10 -4.26 -9.02
CA GLY A 49 4.90 -3.83 -10.16
C GLY A 49 5.01 -2.33 -10.31
N ARG A 50 4.35 -1.59 -9.45
CA ARG A 50 4.36 -0.14 -9.54
C ARG A 50 4.30 0.44 -8.15
N ARG A 51 5.05 1.50 -7.91
CA ARG A 51 5.01 2.16 -6.61
C ARG A 51 3.93 3.22 -6.61
N ILE A 52 3.64 3.71 -5.43
CA ILE A 52 2.61 4.73 -5.26
C ILE A 52 3.23 5.86 -4.45
N ASP A 53 2.94 7.10 -4.81
CA ASP A 53 3.43 8.22 -4.01
C ASP A 53 2.40 8.57 -2.94
N VAL A 54 2.76 9.51 -2.07
CA VAL A 54 1.91 9.84 -0.93
C VAL A 54 0.57 10.41 -1.38
N ILE A 55 0.56 11.20 -2.41
CA ILE A 55 -0.71 11.78 -2.87
C ILE A 55 -1.62 10.68 -3.43
N GLU A 56 -1.05 9.79 -4.21
CA GLU A 56 -1.83 8.66 -4.72
C GLU A 56 -2.33 7.79 -3.57
N PHE A 57 -1.52 7.63 -2.54
CA PHE A 57 -1.92 6.87 -1.38
C PHE A 57 -3.14 7.51 -0.69
N LEU A 58 -3.10 8.83 -0.54
CA LEU A 58 -4.23 9.53 0.07
C LEU A 58 -5.48 9.41 -0.80
N ASP A 59 -5.31 9.48 -2.11
CA ASP A 59 -6.43 9.32 -3.03
C ASP A 59 -7.03 7.92 -2.91
N TYR A 60 -6.17 6.93 -2.78
CA TYR A 60 -6.61 5.55 -2.64
C TYR A 60 -7.43 5.39 -1.36
N CYS A 61 -6.92 5.92 -0.26
CA CYS A 61 -7.63 5.81 1.02
C CYS A 61 -8.98 6.50 0.96
N ALA A 62 -9.03 7.67 0.33
CA ALA A 62 -10.29 8.38 0.19
C ALA A 62 -11.27 7.60 -0.68
N ALA A 63 -10.78 6.98 -1.74
CA ALA A 63 -11.64 6.25 -2.66
C ALA A 63 -12.27 5.02 -2.02
N ILE A 64 -11.58 4.39 -1.07
CA ILE A 64 -12.14 3.23 -0.38
C ILE A 64 -12.66 3.61 1.02
N ASP A 65 -12.69 4.90 1.28
CA ASP A 65 -13.30 5.44 2.50
C ASP A 65 -12.65 4.93 3.79
N VAL A 66 -11.35 4.98 3.85
CA VAL A 66 -10.60 4.62 5.04
C VAL A 66 -9.68 5.75 5.44
N SER A 67 -9.34 5.79 6.71
CA SER A 67 -8.43 6.81 7.22
C SER A 67 -7.00 6.48 6.81
N ALA A 68 -6.33 7.41 6.16
CA ALA A 68 -4.94 7.22 5.76
C ALA A 68 -4.04 6.99 6.97
N VAL A 69 -4.30 7.69 8.07
CA VAL A 69 -3.51 7.52 9.29
C VAL A 69 -3.67 6.10 9.82
N SER A 70 -4.90 5.60 9.81
CA SER A 70 -5.17 4.26 10.27
C SER A 70 -4.45 3.22 9.40
N VAL A 71 -4.45 3.44 8.10
CA VAL A 71 -3.77 2.54 7.18
C VAL A 71 -2.27 2.56 7.43
N LEU A 72 -1.69 3.74 7.63
CA LEU A 72 -0.26 3.84 7.91
C LEU A 72 0.11 3.14 9.21
N ASN A 73 -0.73 3.25 10.22
CA ASN A 73 -0.48 2.55 11.47
C ASN A 73 -0.48 1.04 11.26
N LYS A 74 -1.40 0.53 10.46
CA LYS A 74 -1.43 -0.89 10.17
C LYS A 74 -0.21 -1.32 9.37
N LEU A 75 0.20 -0.49 8.43
CA LEU A 75 1.36 -0.79 7.62
C LEU A 75 2.61 -0.85 8.49
N GLN A 76 2.76 0.10 9.39
CA GLN A 76 3.91 0.11 10.28
C GLN A 76 3.97 -1.16 11.13
N ARG A 77 2.83 -1.61 11.60
CA ARG A 77 2.80 -2.84 12.37
C ARG A 77 3.19 -4.05 11.54
N ARG A 78 2.72 -4.11 10.30
CA ARG A 78 3.06 -5.23 9.43
C ARG A 78 4.55 -5.23 9.12
N ILE A 79 5.12 -4.07 8.88
CA ILE A 79 6.55 -3.96 8.63
C ILE A 79 7.33 -4.44 9.83
N SER A 80 6.91 -4.08 11.02
CA SER A 80 7.60 -4.49 12.25
C SER A 80 7.62 -5.99 12.45
N MET A 81 6.68 -6.68 11.85
CA MET A 81 6.58 -8.11 12.04
C MET A 81 7.41 -8.90 11.06
N VAL A 82 8.08 -8.23 10.14
CA VAL A 82 8.89 -8.91 9.13
C VAL A 82 10.35 -8.78 9.49
N PRO A 83 11.00 -9.86 9.91
CA PRO A 83 12.38 -9.77 10.40
C PRO A 83 13.37 -9.17 9.42
N ALA A 84 13.21 -9.47 8.16
CA ALA A 84 14.15 -8.98 7.16
C ALA A 84 14.12 -7.47 7.05
N VAL A 85 13.01 -6.85 7.37
CA VAL A 85 12.87 -5.42 7.25
C VAL A 85 13.34 -4.74 8.51
N HIS A 86 13.37 -5.47 9.61
CA HIS A 86 13.71 -4.91 10.86
C HIS A 86 15.09 -4.36 10.95
N SER A 87 16.00 -4.86 10.18
CA SER A 87 17.37 -4.41 10.34
C SER A 87 17.48 -2.92 10.09
N ALA A 88 16.67 -2.39 9.24
CA ALA A 88 16.73 -0.97 8.98
C ALA A 88 15.94 -0.21 10.01
N ASP A 89 14.88 -0.79 10.47
CA ASP A 89 14.04 -0.12 11.42
C ASP A 89 14.58 -0.04 12.80
N LYS A 90 15.38 -0.97 13.19
CA LYS A 90 15.89 -0.94 14.48
C LYS A 90 16.53 0.31 14.86
N ARG A 91 17.20 0.92 13.98
CA ARG A 91 17.86 2.15 14.31
C ARG A 91 16.91 3.24 14.57
N ARG A 92 15.87 3.32 13.84
CA ARG A 92 14.96 4.38 14.02
C ARG A 92 14.11 4.23 15.21
N SER A 93 13.83 3.03 15.55
CA SER A 93 12.93 2.87 16.64
C SER A 93 13.55 3.22 17.95
N ARG A 94 14.82 3.49 17.93
CA ARG A 94 15.36 3.93 19.05
C ARG A 94 15.09 5.25 19.29
N ARG A 95 14.60 5.95 18.69
CA ARG A 95 14.43 7.24 18.94
C ARG A 95 13.39 7.55 19.23
#